data_acf483fe5f79a3539399d373f014b04e
#
_entry.id   acf483fe5f79a3539399d373f014b04e
#
_cell.length_a   1.000
_cell.length_b   1.000
_cell.length_c   1.000
_cell.angle_alpha   90.00
_cell.angle_beta   90.00
_cell.angle_gamma   90.00
#
_symmetry.space_group_name_H-M   'P 1'
#
loop_
_entity.id
_entity.type
_entity.pdbx_description
1 polymer ?
#
loop_
_entity_poly.entity_id
_entity_poly.type
_entity_poly.pdbx_seq_one_letter_code
_entity_poly.pdbx_strand_id
1 'polypeptide(L)'
;MRRWLCLCVAAAVSRTASAQPAVSTLTVEGGAEADSNVQRVETGEGLETMRVGGPVLRVGWRLDRRGRALGGGYVLGASMLARLVTESEAKSENVSLFAGDLRWLRSVGKRPVAVGAGLAYADAVPFSTDVGARTFRTVAADAMLLLRKGDDRSLSLSVGPRYFAYKPDRDFDWWGPSIAARLDLNLWEPSGGARSLELAAVFGFEARIYDSLARASACPDGAPPSPTCFAPTSISRRDRYQRAGVEVTYTSSFIGTLGYQLTVIDSNSYGQSLVRHRGTLSATTQLPKKLIGTVLATLQIDRYLDGLVVQKDLQHQEYTNLDDANRSSVQIRLARRVTEAFSLEGRVAVWRDVGGTLDTEYRRELVYFGGVYTK
;
A
#
# COMPACT_ATOMS: atom_id res chain seq x y z
N MET A 1 13.14 23.67 18.02
CA MET A 1 11.74 24.16 18.12
C MET A 1 10.86 23.49 17.05
N ARG A 2 10.58 22.17 17.11
CA ARG A 2 9.73 21.46 16.11
C ARG A 2 8.88 20.34 16.73
N ARG A 3 8.41 20.47 17.98
CA ARG A 3 7.64 19.40 18.67
C ARG A 3 6.16 19.71 18.97
N TRP A 4 5.59 20.81 18.45
CA TRP A 4 4.26 21.29 18.90
C TRP A 4 3.17 21.32 17.82
N LEU A 5 3.39 20.83 16.61
CA LEU A 5 2.38 20.91 15.54
C LEU A 5 1.38 19.73 15.48
N CYS A 6 1.62 18.64 16.18
CA CYS A 6 0.73 17.46 16.12
C CYS A 6 -0.44 17.47 17.12
N LEU A 7 -0.48 18.38 18.09
CA LEU A 7 -1.50 18.38 19.14
C LEU A 7 -2.69 19.32 18.87
N CYS A 8 -2.61 20.22 17.92
CA CYS A 8 -3.67 21.24 17.71
C CYS A 8 -4.86 20.76 16.85
N VAL A 9 -4.78 19.62 16.15
CA VAL A 9 -5.90 19.13 15.33
C VAL A 9 -6.94 18.36 16.16
N ALA A 10 -6.58 17.84 17.32
CA ALA A 10 -7.49 17.06 18.17
C ALA A 10 -8.45 17.90 19.03
N ALA A 11 -8.17 19.20 19.25
CA ALA A 11 -8.92 20.04 20.19
C ALA A 11 -10.08 20.84 19.57
N ALA A 12 -10.21 20.89 18.24
CA ALA A 12 -11.23 21.72 17.57
C ALA A 12 -12.58 21.01 17.30
N VAL A 13 -12.78 19.77 17.73
CA VAL A 13 -13.97 18.95 17.38
C VAL A 13 -15.07 19.00 18.45
N SER A 14 -14.95 19.78 19.48
CA SER A 14 -15.98 19.86 20.51
C SER A 14 -16.80 21.15 20.41
N ARG A 15 -17.88 21.13 19.59
CA ARG A 15 -19.18 21.76 19.90
C ARG A 15 -20.21 21.59 18.78
N THR A 16 -21.38 21.02 19.18
CA THR A 16 -22.73 21.14 18.62
C THR A 16 -23.01 20.69 17.19
N ALA A 17 -23.33 19.41 17.06
CA ALA A 17 -24.39 18.91 16.18
C ALA A 17 -24.94 17.65 16.86
N SER A 18 -26.24 17.39 16.82
CA SER A 18 -26.82 16.11 17.26
C SER A 18 -26.23 15.00 16.42
N ALA A 19 -25.12 14.46 16.89
CA ALA A 19 -24.34 13.46 16.18
C ALA A 19 -25.07 12.14 16.34
N GLN A 20 -25.41 11.49 15.24
CA GLN A 20 -25.65 10.06 15.29
C GLN A 20 -24.46 9.41 16.00
N PRO A 21 -24.71 8.44 16.92
CA PRO A 21 -23.62 7.82 17.66
C PRO A 21 -22.57 7.29 16.69
N ALA A 22 -21.33 7.65 16.94
CA ALA A 22 -20.22 7.15 16.13
C ALA A 22 -20.06 5.64 16.37
N VAL A 23 -19.92 4.90 15.29
CA VAL A 23 -19.61 3.47 15.36
C VAL A 23 -18.10 3.29 15.36
N SER A 24 -17.59 2.56 16.34
CA SER A 24 -16.17 2.22 16.45
C SER A 24 -16.01 0.72 16.44
N THR A 25 -14.98 0.24 15.75
CA THR A 25 -14.57 -1.18 15.74
C THR A 25 -13.08 -1.25 16.08
N LEU A 26 -12.75 -1.99 17.10
CA LEU A 26 -11.37 -2.30 17.48
C LEU A 26 -11.06 -3.74 17.10
N THR A 27 -10.01 -3.93 16.33
CA THR A 27 -9.44 -5.24 15.99
C THR A 27 -8.05 -5.34 16.59
N VAL A 28 -7.77 -6.45 17.25
CA VAL A 28 -6.44 -6.78 17.79
C VAL A 28 -6.03 -8.10 17.19
N GLU A 29 -4.81 -8.20 16.67
CA GLU A 29 -4.24 -9.41 16.10
C GLU A 29 -2.94 -9.77 16.79
N GLY A 30 -2.66 -11.08 16.89
CA GLY A 30 -1.39 -11.60 17.38
C GLY A 30 -1.14 -12.99 16.84
N GLY A 31 0.11 -13.27 16.47
CA GLY A 31 0.48 -14.56 15.93
C GLY A 31 1.97 -14.69 15.67
N ALA A 32 2.33 -15.84 15.13
CA ALA A 32 3.69 -16.16 14.73
C ALA A 32 3.73 -16.49 13.24
N GLU A 33 4.80 -16.10 12.58
CA GLU A 33 5.09 -16.44 11.19
C GLU A 33 6.46 -17.11 11.07
N ALA A 34 6.57 -18.07 10.16
CA ALA A 34 7.83 -18.56 9.65
C ALA A 34 8.05 -17.93 8.28
N ASP A 35 9.12 -17.18 8.14
CA ASP A 35 9.43 -16.39 6.94
C ASP A 35 10.79 -16.80 6.39
N SER A 36 10.86 -17.25 5.14
CA SER A 36 12.09 -17.74 4.50
C SER A 36 13.04 -16.60 4.06
N ASN A 37 12.59 -15.36 4.07
CA ASN A 37 13.36 -14.18 3.66
C ASN A 37 12.90 -12.96 4.46
N VAL A 38 13.26 -12.91 5.74
CA VAL A 38 12.82 -11.86 6.66
C VAL A 38 13.31 -10.48 6.22
N GLN A 39 14.53 -10.40 5.70
CA GLN A 39 15.16 -9.17 5.21
C GLN A 39 14.61 -8.73 3.85
N ARG A 40 13.87 -9.60 3.14
CA ARG A 40 13.30 -9.32 1.82
C ARG A 40 14.35 -8.91 0.79
N VAL A 41 15.50 -9.56 0.84
CA VAL A 41 16.62 -9.31 -0.05
C VAL A 41 16.51 -10.17 -1.32
N GLU A 42 17.08 -9.67 -2.40
CA GLU A 42 17.34 -10.45 -3.61
C GLU A 42 18.67 -11.17 -3.47
N THR A 43 18.77 -12.31 -4.14
CA THR A 43 20.00 -13.08 -4.26
C THR A 43 20.31 -13.27 -5.75
N GLY A 44 21.57 -13.47 -6.11
CA GLY A 44 21.98 -13.67 -7.49
C GLY A 44 23.47 -13.51 -7.66
N GLU A 45 23.94 -13.70 -8.88
CA GLU A 45 25.34 -13.51 -9.21
C GLU A 45 25.76 -12.04 -8.98
N GLY A 46 26.86 -11.82 -8.28
CA GLY A 46 27.36 -10.49 -7.94
C GLY A 46 26.67 -9.81 -6.75
N LEU A 47 25.70 -10.46 -6.08
CA LEU A 47 25.12 -9.98 -4.84
C LEU A 47 25.70 -10.75 -3.64
N GLU A 48 26.33 -10.02 -2.72
CA GLU A 48 26.84 -10.58 -1.45
C GLU A 48 25.73 -10.81 -0.40
N THR A 49 24.45 -10.74 -0.82
CA THR A 49 23.30 -10.83 0.10
C THR A 49 22.91 -12.29 0.29
N MET A 50 22.81 -12.72 1.56
CA MET A 50 22.25 -14.00 1.94
C MET A 50 20.83 -13.82 2.46
N ARG A 51 19.93 -14.73 2.08
CA ARG A 51 18.59 -14.80 2.63
C ARG A 51 18.65 -15.32 4.06
N VAL A 52 18.10 -14.55 4.98
CA VAL A 52 17.92 -14.97 6.37
C VAL A 52 16.45 -15.34 6.54
N GLY A 53 16.19 -16.58 6.89
CA GLY A 53 14.88 -17.09 7.26
C GLY A 53 14.77 -17.23 8.77
N GLY A 54 13.57 -17.12 9.32
CA GLY A 54 13.38 -17.31 10.75
C GLY A 54 11.94 -17.06 11.22
N PRO A 55 11.69 -17.35 12.51
CA PRO A 55 10.42 -17.04 13.14
C PRO A 55 10.30 -15.56 13.44
N VAL A 56 9.08 -15.05 13.21
CA VAL A 56 8.71 -13.66 13.45
C VAL A 56 7.45 -13.62 14.28
N LEU A 57 7.43 -12.87 15.37
CA LEU A 57 6.22 -12.56 16.10
C LEU A 57 5.56 -11.33 15.50
N ARG A 58 4.24 -11.39 15.34
CA ARG A 58 3.42 -10.32 14.80
C ARG A 58 2.35 -9.95 15.80
N VAL A 59 2.26 -8.66 16.12
CA VAL A 59 1.22 -8.10 16.98
C VAL A 59 0.73 -6.81 16.36
N GLY A 60 -0.58 -6.63 16.32
CA GLY A 60 -1.16 -5.42 15.78
C GLY A 60 -2.51 -5.08 16.38
N TRP A 61 -2.93 -3.84 16.15
CA TRP A 61 -4.28 -3.39 16.42
C TRP A 61 -4.72 -2.42 15.33
N ARG A 62 -6.04 -2.35 15.12
CA ARG A 62 -6.69 -1.40 14.23
C ARG A 62 -7.96 -0.87 14.87
N LEU A 63 -8.12 0.45 14.88
CA LEU A 63 -9.33 1.15 15.25
C LEU A 63 -9.94 1.79 13.99
N ASP A 64 -11.16 1.41 13.67
CA ASP A 64 -11.96 2.07 12.65
C ASP A 64 -13.12 2.80 13.33
N ARG A 65 -13.31 4.08 13.00
CA ARG A 65 -14.41 4.89 13.52
C ARG A 65 -15.11 5.65 12.41
N ARG A 66 -16.42 5.56 12.39
CA ARG A 66 -17.28 6.26 11.44
C ARG A 66 -18.30 7.10 12.19
N GLY A 67 -18.57 8.29 11.69
CA GLY A 67 -19.50 9.20 12.33
C GLY A 67 -19.79 10.43 11.49
N ARG A 68 -20.43 11.43 12.11
CA ARG A 68 -20.71 12.72 11.49
C ARG A 68 -20.05 13.85 12.29
N ALA A 69 -19.45 14.79 11.59
CA ALA A 69 -18.87 16.01 12.14
C ALA A 69 -18.89 17.12 11.08
N LEU A 70 -19.04 18.38 11.50
CA LEU A 70 -18.99 19.54 10.62
C LEU A 70 -19.98 19.47 9.43
N GLY A 71 -21.16 18.87 9.66
CA GLY A 71 -22.19 18.69 8.63
C GLY A 71 -21.85 17.65 7.55
N GLY A 72 -20.81 16.87 7.73
CA GLY A 72 -20.38 15.78 6.85
C GLY A 72 -20.20 14.45 7.58
N GLY A 73 -20.01 13.38 6.81
CA GLY A 73 -19.59 12.07 7.30
C GLY A 73 -18.07 11.99 7.38
N TYR A 74 -17.53 11.30 8.38
CA TYR A 74 -16.11 10.98 8.46
C TYR A 74 -15.85 9.49 8.68
N VAL A 75 -14.70 9.03 8.20
CA VAL A 75 -14.10 7.74 8.51
C VAL A 75 -12.69 8.02 9.01
N LEU A 76 -12.38 7.51 10.19
CA LEU A 76 -11.06 7.56 10.81
C LEU A 76 -10.55 6.14 10.97
N GLY A 77 -9.38 5.84 10.46
CA GLY A 77 -8.61 4.66 10.70
C GLY A 77 -7.35 4.98 11.52
N ALA A 78 -7.00 4.13 12.46
CA ALA A 78 -5.71 4.16 13.14
C ALA A 78 -5.25 2.74 13.38
N SER A 79 -3.97 2.44 13.14
CA SER A 79 -3.44 1.09 13.32
C SER A 79 -1.98 1.11 13.74
N MET A 80 -1.58 0.03 14.38
CA MET A 80 -0.18 -0.28 14.64
C MET A 80 0.04 -1.76 14.31
N LEU A 81 1.16 -2.05 13.68
CA LEU A 81 1.62 -3.40 13.41
C LEU A 81 3.10 -3.49 13.78
N ALA A 82 3.43 -4.42 14.66
CA ALA A 82 4.78 -4.73 15.07
C ALA A 82 5.22 -6.08 14.50
N ARG A 83 6.44 -6.15 13.98
CA ARG A 83 7.14 -7.37 13.61
C ARG A 83 8.39 -7.49 14.48
N LEU A 84 8.52 -8.63 15.16
CA LEU A 84 9.65 -8.97 16.02
C LEU A 84 10.34 -10.19 15.44
N VAL A 85 11.46 -9.96 14.80
CA VAL A 85 12.32 -10.99 14.21
C VAL A 85 13.25 -11.50 15.30
N THR A 86 13.35 -12.81 15.44
CA THR A 86 14.19 -13.44 16.46
C THR A 86 15.65 -13.59 16.02
N GLU A 87 15.88 -13.66 14.70
CA GLU A 87 17.23 -13.85 14.13
C GLU A 87 18.09 -12.61 14.30
N SER A 88 19.30 -12.80 14.82
CA SER A 88 20.22 -11.70 15.13
C SER A 88 20.67 -10.91 13.91
N GLU A 89 20.83 -11.58 12.77
CA GLU A 89 21.27 -11.00 11.49
C GLU A 89 20.17 -10.15 10.83
N ALA A 90 18.92 -10.33 11.23
CA ALA A 90 17.77 -9.62 10.68
C ALA A 90 17.10 -8.65 11.70
N LYS A 91 17.77 -8.29 12.79
CA LYS A 91 17.22 -7.38 13.82
C LYS A 91 16.87 -5.99 13.27
N SER A 92 17.52 -5.56 12.20
CA SER A 92 17.17 -4.31 11.50
C SER A 92 15.74 -4.29 10.94
N GLU A 93 15.12 -5.47 10.76
CA GLU A 93 13.73 -5.63 10.33
C GLU A 93 12.71 -5.55 11.49
N ASN A 94 13.19 -5.40 12.75
CA ASN A 94 12.33 -5.18 13.91
C ASN A 94 11.78 -3.77 13.91
N VAL A 95 10.56 -3.62 13.35
CA VAL A 95 9.91 -2.34 13.19
C VAL A 95 8.46 -2.37 13.68
N SER A 96 7.99 -1.23 14.17
CA SER A 96 6.58 -0.93 14.37
C SER A 96 6.12 0.03 13.30
N LEU A 97 5.08 -0.35 12.56
CA LEU A 97 4.38 0.52 11.62
C LEU A 97 3.16 1.13 12.29
N PHE A 98 3.15 2.43 12.44
CA PHE A 98 1.98 3.21 12.82
C PHE A 98 1.35 3.80 11.57
N ALA A 99 0.04 3.68 11.42
CA ALA A 99 -0.68 4.29 10.31
C ALA A 99 -1.99 4.91 10.80
N GLY A 100 -2.39 6.00 10.15
CA GLY A 100 -3.66 6.65 10.39
C GLY A 100 -4.19 7.28 9.12
N ASP A 101 -5.49 7.21 8.94
CA ASP A 101 -6.20 7.86 7.85
C ASP A 101 -7.47 8.52 8.35
N LEU A 102 -7.77 9.68 7.80
CA LEU A 102 -9.00 10.42 8.03
C LEU A 102 -9.57 10.82 6.68
N ARG A 103 -10.83 10.52 6.45
CA ARG A 103 -11.59 11.02 5.30
C ARG A 103 -12.86 11.69 5.81
N TRP A 104 -13.14 12.87 5.30
CA TRP A 104 -14.35 13.61 5.60
C TRP A 104 -15.00 14.04 4.28
N LEU A 105 -16.32 13.83 4.18
CA LEU A 105 -17.11 14.15 3.00
C LEU A 105 -18.41 14.83 3.43
N ARG A 106 -18.77 15.91 2.74
CA ARG A 106 -20.01 16.67 2.94
C ARG A 106 -20.75 16.84 1.62
N SER A 107 -22.04 16.51 1.61
CA SER A 107 -22.91 16.77 0.46
C SER A 107 -23.13 18.28 0.27
N VAL A 108 -23.13 18.71 -0.98
CA VAL A 108 -23.35 20.11 -1.38
C VAL A 108 -24.82 20.33 -1.73
N GLY A 109 -25.58 20.82 -0.76
CA GLY A 109 -27.01 21.04 -0.93
C GLY A 109 -27.78 19.75 -1.24
N LYS A 110 -28.73 19.82 -2.16
CA LYS A 110 -29.55 18.67 -2.64
C LYS A 110 -28.93 18.01 -3.88
N ARG A 111 -27.78 18.45 -4.35
CA ARG A 111 -27.12 17.90 -5.56
C ARG A 111 -26.43 16.59 -5.22
N PRO A 112 -26.28 15.69 -6.20
CA PRO A 112 -25.54 14.43 -6.02
C PRO A 112 -24.01 14.67 -6.05
N VAL A 113 -23.57 15.68 -5.32
CA VAL A 113 -22.18 16.15 -5.24
C VAL A 113 -21.76 16.21 -3.77
N ALA A 114 -20.61 15.66 -3.46
CA ALA A 114 -19.98 15.85 -2.16
C ALA A 114 -18.54 16.34 -2.34
N VAL A 115 -18.14 17.20 -1.41
CA VAL A 115 -16.75 17.68 -1.31
C VAL A 115 -16.15 17.23 0.00
N GLY A 116 -14.85 17.10 0.05
CA GLY A 116 -14.20 16.62 1.26
C GLY A 116 -12.70 16.79 1.29
N ALA A 117 -12.13 16.23 2.32
CA ALA A 117 -10.69 16.20 2.55
C ALA A 117 -10.26 14.84 3.07
N GLY A 118 -9.06 14.45 2.74
CA GLY A 118 -8.38 13.26 3.23
C GLY A 118 -7.03 13.61 3.83
N LEU A 119 -6.62 12.86 4.85
CA LEU A 119 -5.29 12.90 5.43
C LEU A 119 -4.87 11.46 5.69
N ALA A 120 -3.67 11.08 5.26
CA ALA A 120 -3.08 9.80 5.60
C ALA A 120 -1.66 10.02 6.11
N TYR A 121 -1.28 9.22 7.08
CA TYR A 121 0.03 9.23 7.72
C TYR A 121 0.46 7.79 7.98
N ALA A 122 1.73 7.48 7.73
CA ALA A 122 2.35 6.28 8.25
C ALA A 122 3.80 6.56 8.67
N ASP A 123 4.25 5.88 9.71
CA ASP A 123 5.62 5.96 10.24
C ASP A 123 6.07 4.56 10.69
N ALA A 124 7.11 4.05 10.06
CA ALA A 124 7.79 2.85 10.50
C ALA A 124 8.97 3.24 11.39
N VAL A 125 8.97 2.72 12.61
CA VAL A 125 9.94 3.04 13.66
C VAL A 125 10.66 1.76 14.09
N PRO A 126 11.99 1.76 14.23
CA PRO A 126 12.70 0.59 14.72
C PRO A 126 12.47 0.41 16.22
N PHE A 127 12.58 -0.80 16.72
CA PHE A 127 12.54 -1.11 18.16
C PHE A 127 13.84 -0.80 18.87
N SER A 128 14.96 -0.76 18.14
CA SER A 128 16.28 -0.40 18.65
C SER A 128 16.63 1.04 18.30
N THR A 129 17.71 1.55 18.88
CA THR A 129 18.28 2.87 18.54
C THR A 129 18.90 2.89 17.14
N ASP A 130 19.16 1.71 16.57
CA ASP A 130 19.69 1.58 15.23
C ASP A 130 18.60 1.86 14.20
N VAL A 131 19.00 2.44 13.07
CA VAL A 131 18.09 2.69 11.96
C VAL A 131 17.74 1.34 11.34
N GLY A 132 16.46 0.96 11.41
CA GLY A 132 15.96 -0.26 10.80
C GLY A 132 15.95 -0.16 9.28
N ALA A 133 16.16 -1.29 8.59
CA ALA A 133 16.23 -1.35 7.13
C ALA A 133 14.94 -0.83 6.44
N ARG A 134 13.80 -0.90 7.13
CA ARG A 134 12.50 -0.50 6.58
C ARG A 134 11.83 0.64 7.36
N THR A 135 12.62 1.58 7.82
CA THR A 135 12.11 2.76 8.54
C THR A 135 11.83 3.89 7.58
N PHE A 136 10.60 4.41 7.61
CA PHE A 136 10.16 5.47 6.72
C PHE A 136 9.08 6.32 7.38
N ARG A 137 8.76 7.43 6.74
CA ARG A 137 7.59 8.26 7.04
C ARG A 137 6.90 8.67 5.76
N THR A 138 5.57 8.63 5.75
CA THR A 138 4.77 9.14 4.64
C THR A 138 3.63 10.01 5.13
N VAL A 139 3.32 11.04 4.36
CA VAL A 139 2.20 11.95 4.59
C VAL A 139 1.49 12.19 3.27
N ALA A 140 0.18 12.11 3.29
CA ALA A 140 -0.68 12.44 2.16
C ALA A 140 -1.83 13.33 2.63
N ALA A 141 -2.15 14.37 1.89
CA ALA A 141 -3.33 15.19 2.11
C ALA A 141 -4.07 15.35 0.77
N ASP A 142 -5.40 15.28 0.80
CA ASP A 142 -6.23 15.34 -0.41
C ASP A 142 -7.40 16.28 -0.23
N ALA A 143 -7.68 17.09 -1.24
CA ALA A 143 -8.99 17.63 -1.50
C ALA A 143 -9.76 16.62 -2.36
N MET A 144 -11.03 16.40 -2.07
CA MET A 144 -11.84 15.35 -2.68
C MET A 144 -13.15 15.91 -3.25
N LEU A 145 -13.52 15.41 -4.42
CA LEU A 145 -14.81 15.64 -5.05
C LEU A 145 -15.44 14.29 -5.38
N LEU A 146 -16.68 14.08 -4.96
CA LEU A 146 -17.47 12.90 -5.29
C LEU A 146 -18.73 13.33 -6.04
N LEU A 147 -18.90 12.83 -7.24
CA LEU A 147 -20.07 13.00 -8.08
C LEU A 147 -20.83 11.67 -8.13
N ARG A 148 -22.13 11.68 -7.92
CA ARG A 148 -22.99 10.50 -8.02
C ARG A 148 -24.05 10.71 -9.08
N LYS A 149 -24.40 9.67 -9.82
CA LYS A 149 -25.54 9.67 -10.74
C LYS A 149 -26.36 8.41 -10.51
N GLY A 150 -27.45 8.55 -9.77
CA GLY A 150 -28.20 7.40 -9.27
C GLY A 150 -27.39 6.66 -8.21
N ASP A 151 -27.75 5.41 -7.99
CA ASP A 151 -27.03 4.49 -7.09
C ASP A 151 -26.01 3.62 -7.85
N ASP A 152 -26.03 3.70 -9.19
CA ASP A 152 -25.29 2.85 -10.10
C ASP A 152 -23.95 3.44 -10.57
N ARG A 153 -23.71 4.75 -10.38
CA ARG A 153 -22.49 5.42 -10.90
C ARG A 153 -21.93 6.43 -9.92
N SER A 154 -20.64 6.38 -9.73
CA SER A 154 -19.92 7.42 -9.00
C SER A 154 -18.56 7.76 -9.65
N LEU A 155 -18.20 9.03 -9.61
CA LEU A 155 -16.88 9.51 -9.98
C LEU A 155 -16.27 10.23 -8.78
N SER A 156 -15.15 9.73 -8.32
CA SER A 156 -14.36 10.39 -7.29
C SER A 156 -13.09 10.98 -7.90
N LEU A 157 -12.79 12.21 -7.51
CA LEU A 157 -11.56 12.91 -7.86
C LEU A 157 -10.84 13.28 -6.57
N SER A 158 -9.53 13.16 -6.56
CA SER A 158 -8.70 13.64 -5.45
C SER A 158 -7.45 14.32 -5.97
N VAL A 159 -7.01 15.36 -5.26
CA VAL A 159 -5.79 16.09 -5.56
C VAL A 159 -5.13 16.53 -4.26
N GLY A 160 -3.80 16.40 -4.19
CA GLY A 160 -3.08 16.87 -3.03
C GLY A 160 -1.60 16.49 -3.00
N PRO A 161 -0.87 17.01 -2.03
CA PRO A 161 0.55 16.73 -1.85
C PRO A 161 0.78 15.34 -1.25
N ARG A 162 1.94 14.79 -1.59
CA ARG A 162 2.52 13.57 -1.04
C ARG A 162 3.91 13.88 -0.53
N TYR A 163 4.29 13.22 0.53
CA TYR A 163 5.64 13.28 1.09
C TYR A 163 6.05 11.88 1.54
N PHE A 164 7.27 11.52 1.24
CA PHE A 164 7.91 10.28 1.68
C PHE A 164 9.32 10.58 2.14
N ALA A 165 9.71 10.03 3.28
CA ALA A 165 11.07 10.07 3.79
C ALA A 165 11.50 8.65 4.15
N TYR A 166 12.62 8.22 3.59
CA TYR A 166 13.25 6.94 3.90
C TYR A 166 14.43 7.18 4.84
N LYS A 167 14.26 6.80 6.10
CA LYS A 167 15.21 7.15 7.15
C LYS A 167 16.62 6.56 6.96
N PRO A 168 16.79 5.33 6.42
CA PRO A 168 18.12 4.79 6.15
C PRO A 168 18.89 5.53 5.08
N ASP A 169 18.23 6.09 4.07
CA ASP A 169 18.87 6.72 2.93
C ASP A 169 18.00 7.86 2.38
N ARG A 170 18.45 9.09 2.57
CA ARG A 170 17.75 10.30 2.13
C ARG A 170 17.69 10.48 0.62
N ASP A 171 18.49 9.78 -0.14
CA ASP A 171 18.42 9.79 -1.60
C ASP A 171 17.07 9.32 -2.14
N PHE A 172 16.31 8.61 -1.29
CA PHE A 172 14.94 8.19 -1.58
C PHE A 172 13.84 9.10 -1.03
N ASP A 173 14.20 10.17 -0.33
CA ASP A 173 13.23 11.15 0.14
C ASP A 173 12.66 11.92 -1.04
N TRP A 174 11.35 12.08 -1.06
CA TRP A 174 10.67 12.83 -2.12
C TRP A 174 9.39 13.50 -1.63
N TRP A 175 9.00 14.51 -2.36
CA TRP A 175 7.70 15.15 -2.23
C TRP A 175 7.11 15.46 -3.61
N GLY A 176 5.80 15.70 -3.68
CA GLY A 176 5.19 16.12 -4.93
C GLY A 176 3.67 16.06 -4.92
N PRO A 177 3.04 16.58 -5.98
CA PRO A 177 1.60 16.54 -6.17
C PRO A 177 1.13 15.16 -6.68
N SER A 178 -0.11 14.83 -6.33
CA SER A 178 -0.81 13.66 -6.83
C SER A 178 -2.23 14.05 -7.22
N ILE A 179 -2.73 13.47 -8.31
CA ILE A 179 -4.11 13.57 -8.78
C ILE A 179 -4.59 12.16 -9.04
N ALA A 180 -5.80 11.81 -8.58
CA ALA A 180 -6.42 10.53 -8.88
C ALA A 180 -7.89 10.70 -9.22
N ALA A 181 -8.37 9.84 -10.11
CA ALA A 181 -9.78 9.71 -10.48
C ALA A 181 -10.18 8.24 -10.42
N ARG A 182 -11.38 7.97 -9.90
CA ARG A 182 -11.98 6.64 -9.91
C ARG A 182 -13.43 6.75 -10.34
N LEU A 183 -13.80 6.02 -11.39
CA LEU A 183 -15.15 5.85 -11.86
C LEU A 183 -15.64 4.47 -11.44
N ASP A 184 -16.71 4.40 -10.65
CA ASP A 184 -17.36 3.16 -10.27
C ASP A 184 -18.70 3.05 -11.00
N LEU A 185 -18.96 1.88 -11.58
CA LEU A 185 -20.19 1.54 -12.32
C LEU A 185 -20.74 0.23 -11.75
N ASN A 186 -21.99 0.24 -11.32
CA ASN A 186 -22.74 -1.01 -11.08
C ASN A 186 -23.35 -1.43 -12.41
N LEU A 187 -22.81 -2.49 -13.02
CA LEU A 187 -23.21 -2.97 -14.34
C LEU A 187 -24.46 -3.83 -14.27
N TRP A 188 -24.64 -4.54 -13.15
CA TRP A 188 -25.73 -5.49 -13.00
C TRP A 188 -25.98 -5.79 -11.51
N GLU A 189 -27.23 -5.61 -11.12
CA GLU A 189 -27.74 -5.93 -9.80
C GLU A 189 -29.20 -6.39 -9.96
N PRO A 190 -29.48 -7.70 -9.88
CA PRO A 190 -30.84 -8.20 -10.01
C PRO A 190 -31.69 -7.79 -8.81
N SER A 191 -33.00 -7.65 -9.04
CA SER A 191 -33.97 -7.37 -7.99
C SER A 191 -33.88 -8.43 -6.88
N GLY A 192 -33.39 -8.02 -5.70
CA GLY A 192 -33.16 -8.92 -4.57
C GLY A 192 -31.74 -8.86 -3.99
N GLY A 193 -30.80 -8.10 -4.61
CA GLY A 193 -29.56 -7.64 -4.01
C GLY A 193 -28.50 -8.70 -3.65
N ALA A 194 -28.74 -9.99 -3.93
CA ALA A 194 -27.83 -11.07 -3.56
C ALA A 194 -26.62 -11.22 -4.51
N ARG A 195 -26.63 -10.52 -5.63
CA ARG A 195 -25.58 -10.60 -6.66
C ARG A 195 -25.33 -9.22 -7.24
N SER A 196 -24.09 -8.89 -7.54
CA SER A 196 -23.75 -7.68 -8.26
C SER A 196 -22.54 -7.91 -9.17
N LEU A 197 -22.43 -7.12 -10.23
CA LEU A 197 -21.26 -6.99 -11.08
C LEU A 197 -20.90 -5.51 -11.16
N GLU A 198 -19.76 -5.19 -10.65
CA GLU A 198 -19.24 -3.82 -10.56
C GLU A 198 -17.98 -3.68 -11.40
N LEU A 199 -17.84 -2.55 -12.07
CA LEU A 199 -16.64 -2.15 -12.81
C LEU A 199 -16.10 -0.86 -12.23
N ALA A 200 -14.82 -0.81 -11.96
CA ALA A 200 -14.12 0.42 -11.63
C ALA A 200 -13.04 0.73 -12.65
N ALA A 201 -12.93 2.00 -13.06
CA ALA A 201 -11.80 2.51 -13.82
C ALA A 201 -11.01 3.49 -12.94
N VAL A 202 -9.69 3.35 -12.90
CA VAL A 202 -8.81 4.15 -12.05
C VAL A 202 -7.77 4.85 -12.92
N PHE A 203 -7.56 6.13 -12.67
CA PHE A 203 -6.52 6.94 -13.29
C PHE A 203 -5.76 7.67 -12.19
N GLY A 204 -4.45 7.81 -12.35
CA GLY A 204 -3.62 8.53 -11.39
C GLY A 204 -2.42 9.17 -12.07
N PHE A 205 -2.03 10.31 -11.53
CA PHE A 205 -0.79 10.99 -11.84
C PHE A 205 -0.14 11.41 -10.53
N GLU A 206 1.17 11.17 -10.40
CA GLU A 206 1.96 11.60 -9.27
C GLU A 206 3.33 12.05 -9.77
N ALA A 207 3.74 13.26 -9.40
CA ALA A 207 5.10 13.72 -9.63
C ALA A 207 5.87 13.59 -8.33
N ARG A 208 7.09 13.07 -8.41
CA ARG A 208 8.03 12.93 -7.29
C ARG A 208 9.28 13.77 -7.56
N ILE A 209 9.60 14.63 -6.64
CA ILE A 209 10.83 15.44 -6.66
C ILE A 209 11.70 14.90 -5.52
N TYR A 210 12.80 14.26 -5.87
CA TYR A 210 13.70 13.64 -4.91
C TYR A 210 14.73 14.62 -4.40
N ASP A 211 15.22 14.36 -3.19
CA ASP A 211 16.35 15.11 -2.61
C ASP A 211 17.67 14.73 -3.30
N SER A 212 17.75 13.54 -3.90
CA SER A 212 18.90 13.08 -4.68
C SER A 212 19.02 13.76 -6.06
N LEU A 213 20.24 13.75 -6.60
CA LEU A 213 20.51 14.19 -7.96
C LEU A 213 20.13 13.10 -8.98
N ALA A 214 19.68 13.54 -10.15
CA ALA A 214 19.47 12.65 -11.28
C ALA A 214 20.82 12.11 -11.78
N ARG A 215 20.81 10.92 -12.33
CA ARG A 215 21.97 10.25 -12.94
C ARG A 215 21.86 10.31 -14.46
N ALA A 216 22.96 10.53 -15.13
CA ALA A 216 23.10 10.42 -16.58
C ALA A 216 23.90 9.18 -16.94
N SER A 217 23.65 8.59 -18.10
CA SER A 217 24.54 7.58 -18.65
C SER A 217 25.92 8.17 -18.93
N ALA A 218 26.95 7.48 -18.49
CA ALA A 218 28.36 7.82 -18.72
C ALA A 218 29.12 6.63 -19.33
N CYS A 219 28.40 5.71 -19.98
CA CYS A 219 29.01 4.61 -20.70
C CYS A 219 29.81 5.13 -21.91
N PRO A 220 30.97 4.54 -22.22
CA PRO A 220 31.72 4.86 -23.44
C PRO A 220 30.86 4.69 -24.70
N ASP A 221 31.11 5.52 -25.72
CA ASP A 221 30.40 5.44 -26.99
C ASP A 221 30.46 4.03 -27.59
N GLY A 222 29.29 3.48 -27.93
CA GLY A 222 29.15 2.13 -28.47
C GLY A 222 29.21 1.00 -27.45
N ALA A 223 29.44 1.29 -26.17
CA ALA A 223 29.34 0.27 -25.11
C ALA A 223 27.86 0.00 -24.77
N PRO A 224 27.52 -1.27 -24.43
CA PRO A 224 26.19 -1.56 -23.95
C PRO A 224 25.86 -0.81 -22.66
N PRO A 225 24.62 -0.45 -22.40
CA PRO A 225 24.19 0.14 -21.14
C PRO A 225 24.64 -0.73 -19.95
N SER A 226 25.19 -0.08 -18.91
CA SER A 226 25.68 -0.77 -17.70
C SER A 226 25.22 -0.03 -16.44
N PRO A 227 24.85 -0.74 -15.38
CA PRO A 227 24.50 -0.12 -14.09
C PRO A 227 25.68 0.53 -13.38
N THR A 228 26.91 0.31 -13.87
CA THR A 228 28.13 0.87 -13.27
C THR A 228 28.66 2.12 -14.00
N CYS A 229 28.17 2.42 -15.22
CA CYS A 229 28.62 3.59 -15.98
C CYS A 229 27.55 4.69 -15.95
N PHE A 230 27.47 5.39 -14.84
CA PHE A 230 26.64 6.58 -14.69
C PHE A 230 27.40 7.69 -13.95
N ALA A 231 26.94 8.94 -14.13
CA ALA A 231 27.45 10.09 -13.43
C ALA A 231 26.29 10.91 -12.83
N PRO A 232 26.47 11.50 -11.64
CA PRO A 232 25.49 12.43 -11.10
C PRO A 232 25.42 13.68 -11.96
N THR A 233 24.21 14.20 -12.15
CA THR A 233 23.98 15.50 -12.80
C THR A 233 23.91 16.61 -11.75
N SER A 234 23.69 17.84 -12.19
CA SER A 234 23.47 19.00 -11.30
C SER A 234 22.00 19.25 -10.98
N ILE A 235 21.07 18.42 -11.45
CA ILE A 235 19.63 18.59 -11.26
C ILE A 235 19.06 17.49 -10.37
N SER A 236 18.04 17.83 -9.58
CA SER A 236 17.32 16.85 -8.76
C SER A 236 16.63 15.80 -9.61
N ARG A 237 16.60 14.56 -9.12
CA ARG A 237 15.80 13.49 -9.71
C ARG A 237 14.33 13.86 -9.66
N ARG A 238 13.62 13.64 -10.77
CA ARG A 238 12.18 13.86 -10.91
C ARG A 238 11.55 12.70 -11.65
N ASP A 239 10.57 12.08 -11.02
CA ASP A 239 9.83 10.96 -11.62
C ASP A 239 8.36 11.35 -11.79
N ARG A 240 7.76 10.90 -12.89
CA ARG A 240 6.33 11.07 -13.20
C ARG A 240 5.70 9.70 -13.28
N TYR A 241 4.78 9.44 -12.38
CA TYR A 241 4.01 8.20 -12.33
C TYR A 241 2.65 8.43 -12.97
N GLN A 242 2.37 7.72 -14.05
CA GLN A 242 1.09 7.73 -14.74
C GLN A 242 0.47 6.36 -14.58
N ARG A 243 -0.75 6.28 -14.06
CA ARG A 243 -1.44 5.03 -13.76
C ARG A 243 -2.78 5.00 -14.47
N ALA A 244 -3.09 3.87 -15.09
CA ALA A 244 -4.42 3.56 -15.61
C ALA A 244 -4.77 2.13 -15.25
N GLY A 245 -5.98 1.88 -14.80
CA GLY A 245 -6.39 0.53 -14.40
C GLY A 245 -7.89 0.32 -14.48
N VAL A 246 -8.25 -0.95 -14.52
CA VAL A 246 -9.63 -1.42 -14.45
C VAL A 246 -9.74 -2.51 -13.41
N GLU A 247 -10.90 -2.59 -12.75
CA GLU A 247 -11.20 -3.58 -11.73
C GLU A 247 -12.64 -4.05 -11.92
N VAL A 248 -12.84 -5.36 -11.93
CA VAL A 248 -14.17 -5.98 -12.00
C VAL A 248 -14.40 -6.75 -10.72
N THR A 249 -15.50 -6.45 -10.03
CA THR A 249 -15.91 -7.16 -8.82
C THR A 249 -17.24 -7.86 -9.06
N TYR A 250 -17.26 -9.15 -8.79
CA TYR A 250 -18.48 -9.97 -8.79
C TYR A 250 -18.79 -10.41 -7.36
N THR A 251 -20.00 -10.13 -6.93
CA THR A 251 -20.52 -10.53 -5.61
C THR A 251 -21.64 -11.54 -5.78
N SER A 252 -21.59 -12.64 -5.03
CA SER A 252 -22.63 -13.66 -4.93
C SER A 252 -22.44 -14.42 -3.60
N SER A 253 -22.46 -15.76 -3.61
CA SER A 253 -22.00 -16.62 -2.50
C SER A 253 -20.49 -16.48 -2.25
N PHE A 254 -19.77 -15.90 -3.19
CA PHE A 254 -18.39 -15.46 -3.05
C PHE A 254 -18.23 -14.03 -3.56
N ILE A 255 -17.18 -13.35 -3.12
CA ILE A 255 -16.75 -12.06 -3.63
C ILE A 255 -15.45 -12.28 -4.38
N GLY A 256 -15.45 -11.99 -5.67
CA GLY A 256 -14.27 -12.10 -6.54
C GLY A 256 -13.96 -10.78 -7.18
N THR A 257 -12.71 -10.35 -7.14
CA THR A 257 -12.22 -9.13 -7.80
C THR A 257 -11.05 -9.46 -8.70
N LEU A 258 -11.11 -9.01 -9.94
CA LEU A 258 -10.02 -9.08 -10.92
C LEU A 258 -9.64 -7.65 -11.31
N GLY A 259 -8.37 -7.31 -11.18
CA GLY A 259 -7.86 -5.99 -11.51
C GLY A 259 -6.67 -6.07 -12.48
N TYR A 260 -6.53 -5.03 -13.29
CA TYR A 260 -5.34 -4.78 -14.10
C TYR A 260 -4.96 -3.31 -14.00
N GLN A 261 -3.67 -3.04 -13.84
CA GLN A 261 -3.13 -1.69 -13.77
C GLN A 261 -1.86 -1.61 -14.63
N LEU A 262 -1.81 -0.60 -15.47
CA LEU A 262 -0.61 -0.14 -16.17
C LEU A 262 -0.06 1.07 -15.41
N THR A 263 1.25 1.06 -15.14
CA THR A 263 1.96 2.23 -14.60
C THR A 263 3.14 2.54 -15.52
N VAL A 264 3.24 3.79 -15.96
CA VAL A 264 4.39 4.31 -16.67
C VAL A 264 5.11 5.25 -15.72
N ILE A 265 6.39 4.98 -15.49
CA ILE A 265 7.28 5.82 -14.71
C ILE A 265 8.28 6.44 -15.68
N ASP A 266 8.18 7.76 -15.83
CA ASP A 266 9.08 8.57 -16.63
C ASP A 266 10.01 9.33 -15.66
N SER A 267 11.30 9.04 -15.72
CA SER A 267 12.33 9.60 -14.84
C SER A 267 13.39 10.34 -15.65
N ASN A 268 13.86 11.46 -15.12
CA ASN A 268 15.05 12.12 -15.64
C ASN A 268 16.36 11.47 -15.17
N SER A 269 16.28 10.35 -14.45
CA SER A 269 17.44 9.63 -13.93
C SER A 269 17.61 8.31 -14.67
N TYR A 270 18.81 8.10 -15.20
CA TYR A 270 19.19 6.90 -15.93
C TYR A 270 18.91 5.61 -15.16
N GLY A 271 18.31 4.64 -15.83
CA GLY A 271 17.95 3.34 -15.27
C GLY A 271 16.72 3.34 -14.36
N GLN A 272 15.92 4.43 -14.33
CA GLN A 272 14.75 4.55 -13.46
C GLN A 272 13.42 4.56 -14.20
N SER A 273 13.43 4.82 -15.51
CA SER A 273 12.21 4.80 -16.32
C SER A 273 11.75 3.37 -16.57
N LEU A 274 10.47 3.08 -16.31
CA LEU A 274 9.91 1.75 -16.51
C LEU A 274 8.42 1.76 -16.87
N VAL A 275 7.99 0.67 -17.49
CA VAL A 275 6.59 0.32 -17.69
C VAL A 275 6.28 -0.90 -16.84
N ARG A 276 5.28 -0.77 -15.97
CA ARG A 276 4.82 -1.81 -15.05
C ARG A 276 3.43 -2.30 -15.44
N HIS A 277 3.31 -3.60 -15.62
CA HIS A 277 2.04 -4.29 -15.75
C HIS A 277 1.74 -5.01 -14.44
N ARG A 278 0.55 -4.80 -13.89
CA ARG A 278 0.13 -5.46 -12.66
C ARG A 278 -1.27 -6.03 -12.80
N GLY A 279 -1.38 -7.36 -12.68
CA GLY A 279 -2.65 -8.08 -12.55
C GLY A 279 -2.89 -8.44 -11.10
N THR A 280 -4.13 -8.30 -10.61
CA THR A 280 -4.52 -8.70 -9.25
C THR A 280 -5.78 -9.55 -9.30
N LEU A 281 -5.84 -10.55 -8.44
CA LEU A 281 -7.01 -11.40 -8.21
C LEU A 281 -7.24 -11.51 -6.71
N SER A 282 -8.47 -11.30 -6.28
CA SER A 282 -8.91 -11.67 -4.94
C SER A 282 -10.19 -12.48 -5.01
N ALA A 283 -10.32 -13.51 -4.19
CA ALA A 283 -11.55 -14.26 -4.04
C ALA A 283 -11.76 -14.62 -2.59
N THR A 284 -12.94 -14.29 -2.04
CA THR A 284 -13.30 -14.60 -0.66
C THR A 284 -14.63 -15.33 -0.66
N THR A 285 -14.71 -16.44 0.07
CA THR A 285 -15.94 -17.22 0.20
C THR A 285 -16.09 -17.78 1.61
N GLN A 286 -17.34 -17.98 2.01
CA GLN A 286 -17.64 -18.72 3.22
C GLN A 286 -17.66 -20.23 2.92
N LEU A 287 -16.87 -20.97 3.67
CA LEU A 287 -16.74 -22.42 3.61
C LEU A 287 -17.57 -23.07 4.74
N PRO A 288 -17.83 -24.38 4.69
CA PRO A 288 -18.46 -25.10 5.79
C PRO A 288 -17.75 -24.89 7.13
N LYS A 289 -18.43 -25.16 8.24
CA LYS A 289 -17.90 -25.06 9.62
C LYS A 289 -17.44 -23.67 10.04
N LYS A 290 -18.09 -22.60 9.53
CA LYS A 290 -17.77 -21.18 9.83
C LYS A 290 -16.35 -20.78 9.40
N LEU A 291 -15.79 -21.46 8.40
CA LEU A 291 -14.52 -21.07 7.79
C LEU A 291 -14.75 -19.98 6.73
N ILE A 292 -13.83 -19.07 6.62
CA ILE A 292 -13.74 -18.07 5.55
C ILE A 292 -12.41 -18.32 4.84
N GLY A 293 -12.50 -18.59 3.54
CA GLY A 293 -11.34 -18.75 2.66
C GLY A 293 -11.12 -17.50 1.82
N THR A 294 -9.88 -17.02 1.75
CA THR A 294 -9.50 -15.92 0.86
C THR A 294 -8.26 -16.32 0.08
N VAL A 295 -8.28 -16.08 -1.22
CA VAL A 295 -7.13 -16.19 -2.12
C VAL A 295 -6.81 -14.80 -2.64
N LEU A 296 -5.55 -14.42 -2.59
CA LEU A 296 -5.01 -13.19 -3.17
C LEU A 296 -3.88 -13.57 -4.11
N ALA A 297 -3.88 -13.05 -5.32
CA ALA A 297 -2.79 -13.21 -6.26
C ALA A 297 -2.44 -11.88 -6.91
N THR A 298 -1.15 -11.64 -7.10
CA THR A 298 -0.61 -10.49 -7.83
C THR A 298 0.40 -11.01 -8.83
N LEU A 299 0.29 -10.59 -10.08
CA LEU A 299 1.30 -10.76 -11.09
C LEU A 299 1.83 -9.39 -11.47
N GLN A 300 3.13 -9.15 -11.31
CA GLN A 300 3.76 -7.90 -11.67
C GLN A 300 4.94 -8.16 -12.61
N ILE A 301 4.97 -7.39 -13.69
CA ILE A 301 6.04 -7.43 -14.70
C ILE A 301 6.51 -6.01 -14.91
N ASP A 302 7.80 -5.78 -14.67
CA ASP A 302 8.46 -4.49 -14.82
C ASP A 302 9.40 -4.55 -16.02
N ARG A 303 9.24 -3.59 -16.94
CA ARG A 303 10.13 -3.40 -18.08
C ARG A 303 10.83 -2.06 -17.97
N TYR A 304 12.11 -2.08 -17.69
CA TYR A 304 12.94 -0.88 -17.64
C TYR A 304 13.25 -0.40 -19.06
N LEU A 305 13.05 0.88 -19.32
CA LEU A 305 13.17 1.44 -20.66
C LEU A 305 14.62 1.58 -21.12
N ASP A 306 15.55 1.79 -20.18
CA ASP A 306 16.99 1.80 -20.45
C ASP A 306 17.59 0.38 -20.53
N GLY A 307 16.74 -0.67 -20.41
CA GLY A 307 17.17 -2.07 -20.46
C GLY A 307 17.95 -2.55 -19.23
N LEU A 308 18.05 -1.71 -18.19
CA LEU A 308 18.77 -2.03 -16.95
C LEU A 308 18.21 -1.25 -15.77
N VAL A 309 18.59 -1.66 -14.55
CA VAL A 309 18.24 -1.01 -13.29
C VAL A 309 19.52 -0.50 -12.64
N VAL A 310 19.67 0.81 -12.50
CA VAL A 310 20.79 1.42 -11.78
C VAL A 310 20.58 1.37 -10.28
N GLN A 311 19.34 1.64 -9.86
CA GLN A 311 18.96 1.59 -8.46
C GLN A 311 17.47 1.34 -8.39
N LYS A 312 17.04 0.31 -7.67
CA LYS A 312 15.60 0.03 -7.52
C LYS A 312 14.92 1.18 -6.78
N ASP A 313 13.79 1.61 -7.34
CA ASP A 313 12.96 2.58 -6.68
C ASP A 313 12.26 1.95 -5.47
N LEU A 314 12.31 2.64 -4.33
CA LEU A 314 11.61 2.27 -3.14
C LEU A 314 10.16 2.71 -3.26
N GLN A 315 9.27 1.75 -3.43
CA GLN A 315 7.85 2.07 -3.58
C GLN A 315 7.18 2.19 -2.23
N HIS A 316 6.37 3.21 -2.10
CA HIS A 316 5.56 3.48 -0.91
C HIS A 316 4.83 2.22 -0.38
N GLN A 317 4.30 1.37 -1.27
CA GLN A 317 3.58 0.16 -0.86
C GLN A 317 4.46 -0.93 -0.24
N GLU A 318 5.76 -0.99 -0.56
CA GLU A 318 6.69 -1.95 0.04
C GLU A 318 6.85 -1.74 1.54
N TYR A 319 6.69 -0.51 1.97
CA TYR A 319 6.92 -0.12 3.35
C TYR A 319 5.65 -0.03 4.17
N THR A 320 4.56 0.48 3.59
CA THR A 320 3.31 0.73 4.32
C THR A 320 2.60 -0.53 4.79
N ASN A 321 2.80 -1.66 4.12
CA ASN A 321 2.13 -2.92 4.47
C ASN A 321 3.01 -3.91 5.24
N LEU A 322 4.32 -3.65 5.35
CA LEU A 322 5.32 -4.62 5.80
C LEU A 322 5.29 -5.96 5.03
N ASP A 323 4.53 -6.02 3.95
CA ASP A 323 4.43 -7.14 3.02
C ASP A 323 4.99 -6.68 1.66
N ASP A 324 5.50 -7.61 0.84
CA ASP A 324 6.10 -7.31 -0.47
C ASP A 324 5.02 -7.07 -1.54
N ALA A 325 4.27 -5.96 -1.37
CA ALA A 325 3.14 -5.64 -2.25
C ALA A 325 3.54 -5.37 -3.71
N ASN A 326 4.82 -5.10 -3.98
CA ASN A 326 5.34 -4.79 -5.31
C ASN A 326 5.96 -5.99 -6.04
N ARG A 327 5.62 -7.20 -5.61
CA ARG A 327 6.13 -8.42 -6.24
C ARG A 327 4.99 -9.33 -6.64
N SER A 328 5.27 -10.22 -7.59
CA SER A 328 4.32 -11.28 -7.89
C SER A 328 4.17 -12.20 -6.68
N SER A 329 2.94 -12.50 -6.32
CA SER A 329 2.64 -13.28 -5.12
C SER A 329 1.34 -14.06 -5.25
N VAL A 330 1.28 -15.15 -4.50
CA VAL A 330 0.02 -15.87 -4.21
C VAL A 330 -0.08 -16.04 -2.71
N GLN A 331 -1.24 -15.73 -2.16
CA GLN A 331 -1.53 -15.87 -0.74
C GLN A 331 -2.86 -16.60 -0.57
N ILE A 332 -2.90 -17.53 0.38
CA ILE A 332 -4.11 -18.23 0.81
C ILE A 332 -4.28 -17.96 2.29
N ARG A 333 -5.46 -17.51 2.67
CA ARG A 333 -5.85 -17.24 4.05
C ARG A 333 -7.07 -18.06 4.40
N LEU A 334 -7.04 -18.70 5.55
CA LEU A 334 -8.18 -19.40 6.15
C LEU A 334 -8.43 -18.81 7.53
N ALA A 335 -9.63 -18.36 7.78
CA ALA A 335 -10.04 -17.85 9.06
C ALA A 335 -11.22 -18.68 9.59
N ARG A 336 -11.22 -19.01 10.88
CA ARG A 336 -12.32 -19.70 11.56
C ARG A 336 -12.85 -18.86 12.69
N ARG A 337 -14.10 -18.49 12.63
CA ARG A 337 -14.78 -17.80 13.72
C ARG A 337 -15.03 -18.78 14.87
N VAL A 338 -14.41 -18.56 16.02
CA VAL A 338 -14.55 -19.38 17.23
C VAL A 338 -15.66 -18.84 18.11
N THR A 339 -15.66 -17.51 18.34
CA THR A 339 -16.75 -16.79 19.03
C THR A 339 -17.20 -15.61 18.16
N GLU A 340 -18.15 -14.81 18.63
CA GLU A 340 -18.56 -13.58 17.91
C GLU A 340 -17.43 -12.57 17.79
N ALA A 341 -16.57 -12.49 18.78
CA ALA A 341 -15.46 -11.54 18.85
C ALA A 341 -14.09 -12.12 18.49
N PHE A 342 -13.95 -13.47 18.45
CA PHE A 342 -12.63 -14.08 18.25
C PHE A 342 -12.61 -15.06 17.10
N SER A 343 -11.56 -14.95 16.27
CA SER A 343 -11.28 -15.88 15.17
C SER A 343 -9.81 -16.32 15.20
N LEU A 344 -9.57 -17.54 14.72
CA LEU A 344 -8.25 -18.06 14.40
C LEU A 344 -7.99 -17.88 12.91
N GLU A 345 -6.74 -17.57 12.56
CA GLU A 345 -6.31 -17.33 11.19
C GLU A 345 -5.03 -18.08 10.88
N GLY A 346 -5.00 -18.73 9.70
CA GLY A 346 -3.81 -19.26 9.07
C GLY A 346 -3.61 -18.64 7.69
N ARG A 347 -2.36 -18.34 7.35
CA ARG A 347 -1.99 -17.78 6.05
C ARG A 347 -0.74 -18.47 5.51
N VAL A 348 -0.76 -18.77 4.22
CA VAL A 348 0.41 -19.20 3.46
C VAL A 348 0.59 -18.21 2.30
N ALA A 349 1.80 -17.75 2.08
CA ALA A 349 2.09 -16.81 1.01
C ALA A 349 3.44 -17.12 0.35
N VAL A 350 3.52 -16.87 -0.95
CA VAL A 350 4.72 -17.04 -1.76
C VAL A 350 4.91 -15.82 -2.63
N TRP A 351 6.12 -15.29 -2.66
CA TRP A 351 6.52 -14.19 -3.55
C TRP A 351 7.66 -14.62 -4.45
N ARG A 352 7.61 -14.15 -5.70
CA ARG A 352 8.63 -14.37 -6.73
C ARG A 352 8.76 -13.13 -7.60
N ASP A 353 9.94 -12.91 -8.12
CA ASP A 353 10.11 -12.06 -9.31
C ASP A 353 9.71 -12.84 -10.55
N VAL A 354 8.96 -12.19 -11.45
CA VAL A 354 8.53 -12.76 -12.74
C VAL A 354 8.95 -11.78 -13.83
N GLY A 355 9.72 -12.25 -14.80
CA GLY A 355 10.16 -11.44 -15.94
C GLY A 355 11.26 -10.43 -15.60
N GLY A 356 12.09 -10.70 -14.61
CA GLY A 356 13.24 -9.87 -14.26
C GLY A 356 14.25 -9.80 -15.40
N THR A 357 14.77 -8.60 -15.69
CA THR A 357 15.87 -8.37 -16.66
C THR A 357 17.25 -8.53 -16.04
N LEU A 358 17.29 -8.90 -14.75
CA LEU A 358 18.53 -9.06 -13.98
C LEU A 358 18.70 -10.52 -13.58
N ASP A 359 19.95 -10.98 -13.49
CA ASP A 359 20.32 -12.30 -12.96
C ASP A 359 20.09 -12.41 -11.44
N THR A 360 19.13 -11.64 -10.91
CA THR A 360 18.74 -11.64 -9.51
C THR A 360 17.43 -12.38 -9.31
N GLU A 361 17.38 -13.22 -8.29
CA GLU A 361 16.19 -13.97 -7.88
C GLU A 361 15.63 -13.41 -6.57
N TYR A 362 14.34 -13.09 -6.58
CA TYR A 362 13.61 -12.87 -5.35
C TYR A 362 12.71 -14.06 -5.05
N ARG A 363 12.88 -14.61 -3.85
CA ARG A 363 12.07 -15.72 -3.35
C ARG A 363 11.77 -15.52 -1.89
N ARG A 364 10.49 -15.63 -1.51
CA ARG A 364 10.03 -15.61 -0.14
C ARG A 364 8.82 -16.52 0.03
N GLU A 365 8.84 -17.34 1.06
CA GLU A 365 7.70 -18.13 1.54
C GLU A 365 7.39 -17.74 2.97
N LEU A 366 6.11 -17.69 3.28
CA LEU A 366 5.62 -17.32 4.60
C LEU A 366 4.47 -18.22 5.01
N VAL A 367 4.53 -18.71 6.24
CA VAL A 367 3.42 -19.38 6.92
C VAL A 367 3.14 -18.59 8.19
N TYR A 368 1.89 -18.17 8.39
CA TYR A 368 1.43 -17.45 9.57
C TYR A 368 0.30 -18.20 10.24
N PHE A 369 0.30 -18.17 11.56
CA PHE A 369 -0.82 -18.59 12.39
C PHE A 369 -1.03 -17.62 13.53
N GLY A 370 -2.30 -17.23 13.78
CA GLY A 370 -2.61 -16.25 14.81
C GLY A 370 -4.08 -16.19 15.19
N GLY A 371 -4.36 -15.29 16.11
CA GLY A 371 -5.71 -14.97 16.56
C GLY A 371 -6.07 -13.51 16.26
N VAL A 372 -7.33 -13.27 16.00
CA VAL A 372 -7.91 -11.94 15.76
C VAL A 372 -9.11 -11.76 16.69
N TYR A 373 -9.08 -10.69 17.47
CA TYR A 373 -10.17 -10.26 18.34
C TYR A 373 -10.78 -8.97 17.77
N THR A 374 -12.11 -8.90 17.67
CA THR A 374 -12.85 -7.73 17.15
C THR A 374 -13.98 -7.35 18.10
N LYS A 375 -14.06 -6.08 18.46
CA LYS A 375 -15.09 -5.50 19.32
C LYS A 375 -15.69 -4.23 18.71
#